data_0c516cde58b97bd0d3cd422ff2304192
#
_entry.id   0c516cde58b97bd0d3cd422ff2304192
#
_cell.length_a   1.000
_cell.length_b   1.000
_cell.length_c   1.000
_cell.angle_alpha   90.00
_cell.angle_beta   90.00
_cell.angle_gamma   90.00
#
_symmetry.space_group_name_H-M   'P 1'
#
loop_
_entity.id
_entity.type
_entity.pdbx_description
1 polymer ?
#
loop_
_entity_poly.entity_id
_entity_poly.type
_entity_poly.pdbx_seq_one_letter_code
_entity_poly.pdbx_strand_id
1 'polypeptide(L)'
;MRMGDAEACAAIILGTPLWEHYGIATEEAARATLADVFDGTCSGLVAEEEGRILGFVVYTAEGTFVHSGYVRTVAVAPEARHRGVGRRLMDAAEGEIFNHGPNVFLLVSGWNASAQRFYEVRGYRRVGEIADYVRRGITEVLYRKTLGPIQK
;
A
#
# COMPACT_ATOMS: atom_id res chain seq x y z
N MET A 1 13.31 -1.03 1.61
CA MET A 1 13.14 -2.50 1.68
C MET A 1 14.30 -3.15 0.96
N ARG A 2 14.90 -4.17 1.55
CA ARG A 2 16.01 -4.93 1.00
C ARG A 2 15.57 -6.38 0.79
N MET A 3 16.30 -7.17 0.00
CA MET A 3 15.98 -8.59 -0.21
C MET A 3 15.86 -9.39 1.09
N GLY A 4 16.69 -9.08 2.10
CA GLY A 4 16.61 -9.69 3.44
C GLY A 4 15.32 -9.40 4.21
N ASP A 5 14.56 -8.40 3.83
CA ASP A 5 13.29 -8.03 4.49
C ASP A 5 12.10 -8.85 3.96
N ALA A 6 12.28 -9.56 2.84
CA ALA A 6 11.21 -10.24 2.11
C ALA A 6 10.46 -11.27 2.96
N GLU A 7 11.18 -12.04 3.77
CA GLU A 7 10.58 -13.07 4.64
C GLU A 7 9.70 -12.45 5.73
N ALA A 8 10.18 -11.41 6.40
CA ALA A 8 9.41 -10.70 7.42
C ALA A 8 8.19 -10.00 6.83
N CYS A 9 8.32 -9.38 5.65
CA CYS A 9 7.19 -8.77 4.95
C CYS A 9 6.15 -9.80 4.50
N ALA A 10 6.59 -10.96 3.99
CA ALA A 10 5.69 -12.07 3.64
C ALA A 10 4.95 -12.61 4.87
N ALA A 11 5.63 -12.73 6.02
CA ALA A 11 4.99 -13.14 7.27
C ALA A 11 3.91 -12.15 7.73
N ILE A 12 4.12 -10.84 7.55
CA ILE A 12 3.10 -9.81 7.85
C ILE A 12 1.87 -9.96 6.94
N ILE A 13 2.09 -10.27 5.65
CA ILE A 13 0.99 -10.55 4.70
C ILE A 13 0.18 -11.74 5.20
N LEU A 14 0.83 -12.88 5.48
CA LEU A 14 0.17 -14.10 5.92
C LEU A 14 -0.51 -13.96 7.29
N GLY A 15 0.01 -13.11 8.17
CA GLY A 15 -0.60 -12.78 9.46
C GLY A 15 -1.82 -11.85 9.37
N THR A 16 -2.25 -11.49 8.17
CA THR A 16 -3.36 -10.55 7.94
C THR A 16 -4.47 -11.22 7.12
N PRO A 17 -5.63 -11.53 7.69
CA PRO A 17 -6.72 -12.27 7.02
C PRO A 17 -7.23 -11.61 5.73
N LEU A 18 -7.02 -10.30 5.57
CA LEU A 18 -7.34 -9.55 4.36
C LEU A 18 -6.84 -10.24 3.09
N TRP A 19 -5.61 -10.75 3.12
CA TRP A 19 -4.94 -11.28 1.93
C TRP A 19 -5.50 -12.62 1.47
N GLU A 20 -6.13 -13.39 2.35
CA GLU A 20 -6.81 -14.63 1.99
C GLU A 20 -7.96 -14.36 1.02
N HIS A 21 -8.67 -13.25 1.15
CA HIS A 21 -9.71 -12.84 0.21
C HIS A 21 -9.18 -12.61 -1.22
N TYR A 22 -7.90 -12.27 -1.33
CA TYR A 22 -7.21 -12.10 -2.62
C TYR A 22 -6.49 -13.38 -3.09
N GLY A 23 -6.63 -14.50 -2.37
CA GLY A 23 -6.00 -15.77 -2.71
C GLY A 23 -4.52 -15.85 -2.30
N ILE A 24 -4.05 -14.92 -1.46
CA ILE A 24 -2.69 -14.92 -0.94
C ILE A 24 -2.69 -15.64 0.42
N ALA A 25 -2.56 -16.95 0.37
CA ALA A 25 -2.62 -17.83 1.55
C ALA A 25 -1.35 -18.67 1.75
N THR A 26 -0.34 -18.53 0.88
CA THR A 26 0.92 -19.24 0.96
C THR A 26 2.10 -18.30 1.01
N GLU A 27 3.23 -18.76 1.56
CA GLU A 27 4.46 -17.97 1.61
C GLU A 27 4.94 -17.59 0.21
N GLU A 28 4.85 -18.50 -0.75
CA GLU A 28 5.20 -18.23 -2.14
C GLU A 28 4.34 -17.10 -2.73
N ALA A 29 3.02 -17.16 -2.55
CA ALA A 29 2.11 -16.11 -3.01
C ALA A 29 2.39 -14.76 -2.32
N ALA A 30 2.67 -14.77 -1.01
CA ALA A 30 3.02 -13.57 -0.27
C ALA A 30 4.35 -12.96 -0.75
N ARG A 31 5.36 -13.76 -1.00
CA ARG A 31 6.64 -13.30 -1.58
C ARG A 31 6.47 -12.76 -3.01
N ALA A 32 5.60 -13.37 -3.81
CA ALA A 32 5.33 -12.92 -5.17
C ALA A 32 4.74 -11.50 -5.22
N THR A 33 3.99 -11.08 -4.19
CA THR A 33 3.47 -9.70 -4.11
C THR A 33 4.56 -8.65 -3.92
N LEU A 34 5.76 -9.06 -3.50
CA LEU A 34 6.91 -8.19 -3.26
C LEU A 34 7.92 -8.20 -4.41
N ALA A 35 7.75 -9.08 -5.41
CA ALA A 35 8.71 -9.28 -6.49
C ALA A 35 9.02 -8.00 -7.24
N ASP A 36 8.01 -7.18 -7.52
CA ASP A 36 8.16 -5.91 -8.25
C ASP A 36 9.02 -4.85 -7.50
N VAL A 37 9.22 -5.03 -6.19
CA VAL A 37 10.14 -4.18 -5.43
C VAL A 37 11.59 -4.58 -5.71
N PHE A 38 11.85 -5.87 -5.84
CA PHE A 38 13.21 -6.39 -6.00
C PHE A 38 13.70 -6.36 -7.44
N ASP A 39 12.80 -6.30 -8.42
CA ASP A 39 13.15 -6.06 -9.82
C ASP A 39 13.20 -4.56 -10.19
N GLY A 40 12.88 -3.67 -9.26
CA GLY A 40 12.93 -2.22 -9.43
C GLY A 40 11.69 -1.59 -10.07
N THR A 41 10.64 -2.37 -10.32
CA THR A 41 9.37 -1.85 -10.88
C THR A 41 8.62 -0.98 -9.87
N CYS A 42 8.70 -1.34 -8.58
CA CYS A 42 8.12 -0.59 -7.47
C CYS A 42 9.17 -0.20 -6.44
N SER A 43 8.87 0.82 -5.67
CA SER A 43 9.62 1.16 -4.46
C SER A 43 9.01 0.49 -3.23
N GLY A 44 9.83 0.14 -2.25
CA GLY A 44 9.38 -0.42 -1.00
C GLY A 44 10.12 0.17 0.20
N LEU A 45 9.37 0.51 1.25
CA LEU A 45 9.90 0.95 2.54
C LEU A 45 9.46 -0.01 3.64
N VAL A 46 10.28 -0.15 4.67
CA VAL A 46 9.95 -0.90 5.89
C VAL A 46 10.01 0.00 7.11
N ALA A 47 9.14 -0.26 8.07
CA ALA A 47 9.25 0.28 9.43
C ALA A 47 9.91 -0.77 10.30
N GLU A 48 11.06 -0.43 10.89
CA GLU A 48 11.86 -1.32 11.72
C GLU A 48 12.01 -0.74 13.14
N GLU A 49 11.98 -1.62 14.13
CA GLU A 49 12.24 -1.28 15.52
C GLU A 49 13.02 -2.44 16.15
N GLU A 50 14.19 -2.16 16.70
CA GLU A 50 15.07 -3.16 17.33
C GLU A 50 15.35 -4.41 16.48
N GLY A 51 15.57 -4.21 15.17
CA GLY A 51 15.85 -5.28 14.22
C GLY A 51 14.61 -6.07 13.76
N ARG A 52 13.40 -5.67 14.19
CA ARG A 52 12.14 -6.30 13.76
C ARG A 52 11.41 -5.40 12.78
N ILE A 53 10.95 -5.97 11.67
CA ILE A 53 10.09 -5.28 10.72
C ILE A 53 8.66 -5.29 11.27
N LEU A 54 8.11 -4.10 11.50
CA LEU A 54 6.77 -3.88 12.02
C LEU A 54 5.72 -3.64 10.94
N GLY A 55 6.15 -3.33 9.72
CA GLY A 55 5.28 -3.07 8.60
C GLY A 55 6.06 -2.61 7.38
N PHE A 56 5.37 -2.51 6.27
CA PHE A 56 5.95 -2.07 5.01
C PHE A 56 4.93 -1.36 4.12
N VAL A 57 5.44 -0.62 3.15
CA VAL A 57 4.66 0.00 2.07
C VAL A 57 5.35 -0.27 0.74
N VAL A 58 4.55 -0.60 -0.28
CA VAL A 58 4.97 -0.72 -1.69
C VAL A 58 4.24 0.33 -2.50
N TYR A 59 4.99 1.09 -3.30
CA TYR A 59 4.44 2.18 -4.10
C TYR A 59 5.25 2.41 -5.38
N THR A 60 4.63 3.11 -6.33
CA THR A 60 5.33 3.74 -7.45
C THR A 60 5.25 5.26 -7.28
N ALA A 61 6.38 5.95 -7.48
CA ALA A 61 6.42 7.40 -7.31
C ALA A 61 5.71 8.13 -8.46
N GLU A 62 5.72 7.53 -9.64
CA GLU A 62 5.10 8.09 -10.86
C GLU A 62 4.59 6.96 -11.77
N GLY A 63 3.96 7.33 -12.88
CA GLY A 63 3.48 6.35 -13.89
C GLY A 63 1.98 6.06 -13.82
N THR A 64 1.31 6.35 -12.71
CA THR A 64 -0.14 6.23 -12.61
C THR A 64 -0.79 7.47 -13.21
N PHE A 65 -1.67 7.28 -14.18
CA PHE A 65 -2.23 8.38 -14.96
C PHE A 65 -1.16 9.38 -15.45
N VAL A 66 0.00 8.84 -15.85
CA VAL A 66 1.20 9.50 -16.38
C VAL A 66 2.03 10.25 -15.32
N HIS A 67 1.44 11.07 -14.48
CA HIS A 67 2.15 12.00 -13.58
C HIS A 67 1.71 11.86 -12.12
N SER A 68 1.35 10.68 -11.70
CA SER A 68 0.83 10.44 -10.35
C SER A 68 1.44 9.19 -9.76
N GLY A 69 1.63 9.18 -8.44
CA GLY A 69 2.05 8.00 -7.73
C GLY A 69 0.89 7.09 -7.33
N TYR A 70 1.23 5.87 -6.98
CA TYR A 70 0.28 4.88 -6.55
C TYR A 70 0.82 4.10 -5.35
N VAL A 71 0.06 4.08 -4.26
CA VAL A 71 0.35 3.19 -3.13
C VAL A 71 -0.34 1.86 -3.38
N ARG A 72 0.46 0.83 -3.62
CA ARG A 72 -0.01 -0.50 -3.97
C ARG A 72 -0.40 -1.33 -2.75
N THR A 73 0.43 -1.28 -1.71
CA THR A 73 0.29 -2.13 -0.53
C THR A 73 0.81 -1.43 0.70
N VAL A 74 0.03 -1.41 1.76
CA VAL A 74 0.49 -1.07 3.11
C VAL A 74 0.08 -2.19 4.04
N ALA A 75 1.04 -2.73 4.79
CA ALA A 75 0.76 -3.77 5.77
C ALA A 75 1.53 -3.49 7.07
N VAL A 76 0.87 -3.76 8.19
CA VAL A 76 1.42 -3.61 9.55
C VAL A 76 1.20 -4.90 10.30
N ALA A 77 2.25 -5.39 10.94
CA ALA A 77 2.20 -6.57 11.78
C ALA A 77 1.08 -6.43 12.83
N PRO A 78 0.29 -7.48 13.10
CA PRO A 78 -0.86 -7.40 14.01
C PRO A 78 -0.51 -6.77 15.37
N GLU A 79 0.62 -7.14 15.94
CA GLU A 79 1.12 -6.64 17.24
C GLU A 79 1.62 -5.17 17.21
N ALA A 80 1.84 -4.63 16.02
CA ALA A 80 2.32 -3.25 15.83
C ALA A 80 1.20 -2.30 15.38
N ARG A 81 -0.02 -2.79 15.22
CA ARG A 81 -1.19 -1.96 14.87
C ARG A 81 -1.51 -0.95 15.96
N HIS A 82 -2.15 0.14 15.58
CA HIS A 82 -2.53 1.26 16.47
C HIS A 82 -1.35 1.98 17.15
N ARG A 83 -0.09 1.69 16.73
CA ARG A 83 1.13 2.36 17.20
C ARG A 83 1.65 3.43 16.23
N GLY A 84 0.86 3.82 15.24
CA GLY A 84 1.23 4.82 14.24
C GLY A 84 2.19 4.32 13.15
N VAL A 85 2.47 3.01 13.08
CA VAL A 85 3.38 2.42 12.07
C VAL A 85 2.87 2.69 10.65
N GLY A 86 1.61 2.37 10.37
CA GLY A 86 1.00 2.60 9.06
C GLY A 86 1.01 4.08 8.66
N ARG A 87 0.79 4.98 9.63
CA ARG A 87 0.88 6.43 9.39
C ARG A 87 2.28 6.83 8.95
N ARG A 88 3.32 6.42 9.66
CA ARG A 88 4.72 6.75 9.31
C ARG A 88 5.13 6.19 7.95
N LEU A 89 4.70 4.97 7.61
CA LEU A 89 4.95 4.38 6.30
C LEU A 89 4.29 5.19 5.19
N MET A 90 3.04 5.59 5.39
CA MET A 90 2.33 6.43 4.42
C MET A 90 2.95 7.82 4.30
N ASP A 91 3.34 8.46 5.41
CA ASP A 91 4.00 9.77 5.39
C ASP A 91 5.30 9.72 4.56
N ALA A 92 6.09 8.65 4.70
CA ALA A 92 7.32 8.48 3.95
C ALA A 92 7.05 8.22 2.45
N ALA A 93 6.13 7.32 2.12
CA ALA A 93 5.77 7.03 0.72
C ALA A 93 5.15 8.24 0.01
N GLU A 94 4.23 8.94 0.69
CA GLU A 94 3.62 10.17 0.16
C GLU A 94 4.67 11.26 -0.07
N GLY A 95 5.65 11.41 0.84
CA GLY A 95 6.75 12.36 0.68
C GLY A 95 7.55 12.10 -0.60
N GLU A 96 7.91 10.85 -0.86
CA GLU A 96 8.60 10.48 -2.10
C GLU A 96 7.73 10.72 -3.34
N ILE A 97 6.45 10.31 -3.31
CA ILE A 97 5.53 10.50 -4.43
C ILE A 97 5.34 11.99 -4.74
N PHE A 98 5.16 12.82 -3.72
CA PHE A 98 4.95 14.26 -3.92
C PHE A 98 6.17 15.02 -4.44
N ASN A 99 7.37 14.44 -4.38
CA ASN A 99 8.54 14.97 -5.07
C ASN A 99 8.45 14.81 -6.61
N HIS A 100 7.63 13.86 -7.10
CA HIS A 100 7.45 13.57 -8.53
C HIS A 100 6.18 14.17 -9.11
N GLY A 101 5.14 14.38 -8.31
CA GLY A 101 3.88 14.94 -8.80
C GLY A 101 2.86 15.19 -7.68
N PRO A 102 1.81 15.95 -7.96
CA PRO A 102 0.89 16.42 -6.92
C PRO A 102 -0.18 15.40 -6.52
N ASN A 103 -0.18 14.19 -7.05
CA ASN A 103 -1.26 13.22 -6.85
C ASN A 103 -0.76 11.86 -6.38
N VAL A 104 -1.47 11.31 -5.41
CA VAL A 104 -1.32 9.93 -4.93
C VAL A 104 -2.66 9.22 -5.06
N PHE A 105 -2.65 8.05 -5.67
CA PHE A 105 -3.81 7.17 -5.78
C PHE A 105 -3.59 5.88 -4.99
N LEU A 106 -4.67 5.23 -4.59
CA LEU A 106 -4.67 3.89 -4.03
C LEU A 106 -6.04 3.23 -4.20
N LEU A 107 -6.06 1.91 -4.10
CA LEU A 107 -7.26 1.09 -4.08
C LEU A 107 -7.45 0.46 -2.70
N VAL A 108 -8.70 0.40 -2.27
CA VAL A 108 -9.11 -0.25 -1.03
C VAL A 108 -10.31 -1.13 -1.31
N SER A 109 -10.31 -2.36 -0.80
CA SER A 109 -11.48 -3.25 -0.90
C SER A 109 -12.74 -2.56 -0.36
N GLY A 110 -13.84 -2.64 -1.10
CA GLY A 110 -15.10 -1.98 -0.76
C GLY A 110 -15.68 -2.37 0.61
N TRP A 111 -15.34 -3.58 1.09
CA TRP A 111 -15.76 -4.07 2.41
C TRP A 111 -14.80 -3.70 3.55
N ASN A 112 -13.61 -3.17 3.26
CA ASN A 112 -12.61 -2.81 4.28
C ASN A 112 -12.83 -1.39 4.83
N ALA A 113 -13.91 -1.21 5.60
CA ALA A 113 -14.28 0.08 6.16
C ALA A 113 -13.18 0.71 7.05
N SER A 114 -12.40 -0.12 7.73
CA SER A 114 -11.30 0.36 8.58
C SER A 114 -10.19 1.02 7.77
N ALA A 115 -9.79 0.41 6.66
CA ALA A 115 -8.79 0.99 5.76
C ALA A 115 -9.33 2.24 5.06
N GLN A 116 -10.59 2.23 4.61
CA GLN A 116 -11.21 3.41 4.01
C GLN A 116 -11.16 4.60 4.97
N ARG A 117 -11.58 4.40 6.22
CA ARG A 117 -11.52 5.44 7.25
C ARG A 117 -10.09 5.93 7.53
N PHE A 118 -9.11 5.01 7.55
CA PHE A 118 -7.71 5.36 7.73
C PHE A 118 -7.23 6.33 6.64
N TYR A 119 -7.55 6.07 5.38
CA TYR A 119 -7.16 6.93 4.26
C TYR A 119 -7.95 8.24 4.23
N GLU A 120 -9.25 8.22 4.52
CA GLU A 120 -10.09 9.43 4.58
C GLU A 120 -9.59 10.43 5.62
N VAL A 121 -9.22 9.96 6.82
CA VAL A 121 -8.60 10.79 7.87
C VAL A 121 -7.27 11.39 7.42
N ARG A 122 -6.55 10.71 6.52
CA ARG A 122 -5.30 11.21 5.93
C ARG A 122 -5.50 12.19 4.76
N GLY A 123 -6.73 12.53 4.44
CA GLY A 123 -7.07 13.49 3.38
C GLY A 123 -7.27 12.87 1.99
N TYR A 124 -7.32 11.53 1.90
CA TYR A 124 -7.75 10.88 0.69
C TYR A 124 -9.26 11.07 0.47
N ARG A 125 -9.64 11.28 -0.76
CA ARG A 125 -11.05 11.40 -1.17
C ARG A 125 -11.40 10.27 -2.13
N ARG A 126 -12.58 9.70 -1.95
CA ARG A 126 -13.12 8.70 -2.85
C ARG A 126 -13.36 9.30 -4.23
N VAL A 127 -12.85 8.63 -5.26
CA VAL A 127 -13.02 8.99 -6.66
C VAL A 127 -14.11 8.15 -7.33
N GLY A 128 -14.15 6.84 -7.02
CA GLY A 128 -15.09 5.91 -7.62
C GLY A 128 -14.85 4.46 -7.17
N GLU A 129 -15.49 3.55 -7.87
CA GLU A 129 -15.39 2.10 -7.62
C GLU A 129 -15.01 1.37 -8.89
N ILE A 130 -14.27 0.28 -8.75
CA ILE A 130 -13.87 -0.62 -9.83
C ILE A 130 -14.27 -2.03 -9.42
N ALA A 131 -15.32 -2.55 -10.05
CA ALA A 131 -15.77 -3.91 -9.80
C ALA A 131 -14.86 -4.94 -10.50
N ASP A 132 -14.67 -6.09 -9.86
CA ASP A 132 -13.95 -7.24 -10.43
C ASP A 132 -12.52 -6.94 -10.93
N TYR A 133 -11.85 -5.92 -10.38
CA TYR A 133 -10.56 -5.47 -10.88
C TYR A 133 -9.41 -6.39 -10.47
N VAL A 134 -9.26 -6.64 -9.17
CA VAL A 134 -8.18 -7.53 -8.66
C VAL A 134 -8.66 -8.96 -8.62
N ARG A 135 -9.88 -9.19 -8.16
CA ARG A 135 -10.50 -10.52 -8.06
C ARG A 135 -11.99 -10.42 -8.32
N ARG A 136 -12.53 -11.38 -9.05
CA ARG A 136 -13.96 -11.48 -9.33
C ARG A 136 -14.77 -11.51 -8.03
N GLY A 137 -15.81 -10.69 -7.97
CA GLY A 137 -16.66 -10.55 -6.79
C GLY A 137 -16.14 -9.54 -5.76
N ILE A 138 -14.97 -8.93 -5.99
CA ILE A 138 -14.44 -7.87 -5.12
C ILE A 138 -14.51 -6.53 -5.86
N THR A 139 -15.10 -5.54 -5.21
CA THR A 139 -15.10 -4.16 -5.68
C THR A 139 -14.00 -3.39 -4.96
N GLU A 140 -13.15 -2.72 -5.71
CA GLU A 140 -12.14 -1.80 -5.18
C GLU A 140 -12.67 -0.37 -5.18
N VAL A 141 -12.42 0.37 -4.12
CA VAL A 141 -12.69 1.81 -4.04
C VAL A 141 -11.42 2.56 -4.37
N LEU A 142 -11.47 3.41 -5.39
CA LEU A 142 -10.37 4.27 -5.80
C LEU A 142 -10.37 5.54 -4.95
N TYR A 143 -9.25 5.82 -4.33
CA TYR A 143 -9.00 7.02 -3.55
C TYR A 143 -7.88 7.87 -4.16
N ARG A 144 -7.97 9.18 -3.98
CA ARG A 144 -6.95 10.16 -4.38
C ARG A 144 -6.66 11.14 -3.25
N LYS A 145 -5.36 11.43 -3.04
CA LYS A 145 -4.88 12.59 -2.28
C LYS A 145 -4.11 13.50 -3.24
N THR A 146 -4.30 14.81 -3.10
CA THR A 146 -3.71 15.77 -4.04
C THR A 146 -3.24 17.04 -3.34
N LEU A 147 -2.15 17.61 -3.85
CA LEU A 147 -1.66 18.94 -3.52
C LEU A 147 -2.14 20.00 -4.55
N GLY A 148 -2.79 19.56 -5.63
CA GLY A 148 -3.29 20.43 -6.69
C GLY A 148 -3.35 19.75 -8.05
N PRO A 149 -3.70 20.48 -9.11
CA PRO A 149 -3.68 19.95 -10.47
C PRO A 149 -2.25 19.75 -10.97
N ILE A 150 -2.07 18.87 -11.97
CA ILE A 150 -0.78 18.60 -12.61
C ILE A 150 -0.28 19.85 -13.37
N GLN A 151 -1.21 20.55 -14.02
CA GLN A 151 -0.94 21.80 -14.72
C GLN A 151 -1.66 22.95 -13.99
N LYS A 152 -0.95 24.04 -13.79
CA LYS A 152 -1.49 25.26 -13.16
C LYS A 152 -2.14 26.17 -14.20
#